data_82a1349ece1bf9b6da80e4e99c4d80b2
#
_entry.id   82a1349ece1bf9b6da80e4e99c4d80b2
#
_cell.length_a   1.000
_cell.length_b   1.000
_cell.length_c   1.000
_cell.angle_alpha   90.00
_cell.angle_beta   90.00
_cell.angle_gamma   90.00
#
_symmetry.space_group_name_H-M   'P 1'
#
loop_
_entity.id
_entity.type
_entity.pdbx_description
1 polymer ?
#
loop_
_entity_poly.entity_id
_entity_poly.type
_entity_poly.pdbx_seq_one_letter_code
_entity_poly.pdbx_strand_id
1 'polypeptide(L)' 'MANLVIDIGNTALKAAWAEELTLGRTYRYQGERIMDFILSLTAEQKPEIMVLSS' A
#
# COMPACT_ATOMS: atom_id res chain seq x y z
N MET A 1 8.56 11.65 5.89
CA MET A 1 8.48 10.23 6.24
C MET A 1 7.18 9.67 5.70
N ALA A 2 7.27 8.56 5.03
CA ALA A 2 6.13 8.03 4.30
C ALA A 2 5.52 6.85 5.02
N ASN A 3 4.21 6.82 5.06
CA ASN A 3 3.45 5.70 5.61
C ASN A 3 2.75 5.00 4.45
N LEU A 4 2.68 3.70 4.53
CA LEU A 4 1.99 2.91 3.52
C LEU A 4 0.63 2.49 4.06
N VAL A 5 -0.42 2.90 3.38
CA VAL A 5 -1.80 2.57 3.75
C VAL A 5 -2.33 1.57 2.74
N ILE A 6 -2.78 0.44 3.23
CA ILE A 6 -3.27 -0.65 2.36
C ILE A 6 -4.70 -0.98 2.76
N ASP A 7 -5.58 -0.94 1.79
CA ASP A 7 -6.98 -1.30 1.97
C ASP A 7 -7.26 -2.56 1.15
N ILE A 8 -7.61 -3.64 1.84
CA ILE A 8 -7.85 -4.93 1.21
C ILE A 8 -9.34 -5.12 1.02
N GLY A 9 -9.79 -5.00 -0.22
CA GLY A 9 -11.18 -5.23 -0.56
C GLY A 9 -11.43 -6.64 -1.05
N ASN A 10 -12.69 -6.94 -1.36
CA ASN A 10 -13.06 -8.28 -1.82
C ASN A 10 -12.50 -8.61 -3.21
N THR A 11 -12.42 -7.61 -4.08
CA THR A 11 -12.02 -7.82 -5.46
C THR A 11 -10.70 -7.17 -5.79
N ALA A 12 -10.26 -6.22 -5.00
CA ALA A 12 -9.04 -5.50 -5.30
C ALA A 12 -8.41 -4.98 -4.02
N LEU A 13 -7.11 -4.82 -4.05
CA LEU A 13 -6.34 -4.18 -3.01
C LEU A 13 -5.97 -2.78 -3.49
N LYS A 14 -6.05 -1.81 -2.60
CA LYS A 14 -5.61 -0.45 -2.88
C LYS A 14 -4.52 -0.08 -1.89
N ALA A 15 -3.47 0.54 -2.39
CA ALA A 15 -2.38 0.99 -1.55
C ALA A 15 -2.04 2.43 -1.88
N ALA A 16 -1.69 3.20 -0.88
CA ALA A 16 -1.31 4.59 -1.06
C ALA A 16 -0.18 4.96 -0.13
N TRP A 17 0.73 5.76 -0.63
CA TRP A 17 1.75 6.38 0.19
C TRP A 17 1.18 7.67 0.77
N ALA A 18 1.25 7.79 2.08
CA ALA A 18 0.79 8.99 2.78
C ALA A 18 1.98 9.66 3.45
N GLU A 19 2.11 10.95 3.29
CA GLU A 19 3.20 11.71 3.87
C GLU A 19 2.63 12.97 4.50
N GLU A 20 2.67 13.03 5.81
CA GLU A 20 2.06 14.09 6.60
C GLU A 20 0.58 14.21 6.29
N LEU A 21 0.17 15.30 5.63
CA LEU A 21 -1.23 15.53 5.29
C LEU A 21 -1.52 15.28 3.81
N THR A 22 -0.53 14.74 3.08
CA THR A 22 -0.64 14.58 1.64
C THR A 22 -0.65 13.11 1.27
N LEU A 23 -1.57 12.71 0.41
CA LEU A 23 -1.54 11.40 -0.20
C LEU A 23 -0.68 11.46 -1.43
N GLY A 24 0.30 10.57 -1.50
CA GLY A 24 1.13 10.46 -2.67
C GLY A 24 0.53 9.52 -3.70
N ARG A 25 1.40 8.72 -4.33
CA ARG A 25 0.97 7.81 -5.37
C ARG A 25 0.07 6.71 -4.81
N THR A 26 -1.00 6.39 -5.53
CA THR A 26 -1.89 5.29 -5.17
C THR A 26 -1.73 4.15 -6.16
N TYR A 27 -1.93 2.94 -5.68
CA TYR A 27 -1.83 1.73 -6.48
C TYR A 27 -3.08 0.91 -6.30
N ARG A 28 -3.47 0.20 -7.34
CA ARG A 28 -4.58 -0.74 -7.27
C ARG A 28 -4.09 -2.07 -7.82
N TYR A 29 -4.35 -3.13 -7.08
CA TYR A 29 -3.92 -4.47 -7.46
C TYR A 29 -5.09 -5.43 -7.45
N GLN A 30 -5.25 -6.19 -8.51
CA GLN A 30 -6.21 -7.27 -8.59
C GLN A 30 -5.45 -8.54 -8.90
N GLY A 31 -5.59 -9.55 -8.05
CA GLY A 31 -4.91 -10.80 -8.25
C GLY A 31 -4.73 -11.53 -6.92
N GLU A 32 -4.09 -12.68 -6.99
CA GLU A 32 -3.93 -13.55 -5.83
C GLU A 32 -2.59 -13.38 -5.13
N ARG A 33 -1.67 -12.66 -5.74
CA ARG A 33 -0.31 -12.53 -5.22
C ARG A 33 -0.15 -11.23 -4.45
N ILE A 34 -1.01 -11.05 -3.46
CA ILE A 34 -1.06 -9.83 -2.67
C ILE A 34 0.26 -9.57 -1.93
N MET A 35 0.83 -10.60 -1.32
CA MET A 35 2.07 -10.44 -0.59
C MET A 35 3.22 -10.03 -1.49
N ASP A 36 3.28 -10.60 -2.70
CA ASP A 36 4.32 -10.20 -3.64
C ASP A 36 4.18 -8.74 -4.04
N PHE A 37 2.94 -8.28 -4.21
CA PHE A 37 2.69 -6.88 -4.54
C PHE A 37 3.14 -5.96 -3.40
N ILE A 38 2.79 -6.30 -2.16
CA ILE A 38 3.18 -5.51 -1.00
C ILE A 38 4.71 -5.50 -0.86
N LEU A 39 5.34 -6.65 -1.05
CA LEU A 39 6.80 -6.73 -0.96
C LEU A 39 7.48 -5.86 -2.02
N SER A 40 6.91 -5.80 -3.23
CA SER A 40 7.49 -4.96 -4.27
C SER A 40 7.36 -3.49 -3.94
N LEU A 41 6.27 -3.07 -3.33
CA LEU A 41 6.12 -1.68 -2.90
C LEU A 41 7.11 -1.32 -1.81
N THR A 42 7.29 -2.19 -0.83
CA THR A 42 8.20 -1.91 0.28
C THR A 42 9.66 -2.07 -0.11
N ALA A 43 9.95 -2.76 -1.22
CA ALA A 43 11.30 -2.85 -1.74
C ALA A 43 11.75 -1.53 -2.35
N GLU A 44 10.83 -0.77 -2.95
CA GLU A 44 11.16 0.53 -3.51
C GLU A 44 11.38 1.59 -2.45
N GLN A 45 10.55 1.56 -1.41
CA GLN A 45 10.61 2.53 -0.34
C GLN A 45 10.13 1.87 0.94
N LYS A 46 10.91 1.97 2.00
CA LYS A 46 10.51 1.42 3.29
C LYS A 46 9.53 2.37 3.97
N PRO A 47 8.35 1.90 4.33
CA PRO A 47 7.42 2.73 5.07
C PRO A 47 7.85 2.83 6.53
N GLU A 48 7.56 3.95 7.15
CA GLU A 48 7.76 4.10 8.58
C GLU A 48 6.66 3.36 9.34
N ILE A 49 5.45 3.48 8.86
CA ILE A 49 4.29 2.80 9.42
C ILE A 49 3.50 2.20 8.27
N MET A 50 3.03 0.98 8.47
CA MET A 50 2.16 0.33 7.50
C MET A 50 0.79 0.12 8.16
N VAL A 51 -0.25 0.63 7.53
CA VAL A 51 -1.62 0.51 8.02
C VAL A 51 -2.38 -0.42 7.09
N LEU A 52 -2.97 -1.46 7.68
CA LEU A 52 -3.77 -2.43 6.93
C LEU A 52 -5.22 -2.32 7.37
N SER A 53 -6.12 -2.28 6.41
CA SER A 53 -7.55 -2.30 6.69
C SER A 53 -8.26 -3.21 5.70
N SER A 54 -9.43 -3.67 6.07
CA SER A 54 -10.21 -4.54 5.21
C SER A 54 -11.70 -4.23 5.30
#